data_bd323e54a6597f6141c19e803eb4f779
#
_entry.id   bd323e54a6597f6141c19e803eb4f779
#
_cell.length_a   1.000
_cell.length_b   1.000
_cell.length_c   1.000
_cell.angle_alpha   90.00
_cell.angle_beta   90.00
_cell.angle_gamma   90.00
#
_symmetry.space_group_name_H-M   'P 1'
#
loop_
_entity.id
_entity.type
_entity.pdbx_description
1 polymer ?
#
loop_
_entity_poly.entity_id
_entity_poly.type
_entity_poly.pdbx_seq_one_letter_code
_entity_poly.pdbx_strand_id
1 'polypeptide(L)'
;MLDEFLNLLKEAPPGDVFNPWWEVDFDNDKYNDSYKVRQQNLRSYFSERLGQIQYIMLAEALGYQGGHFTGIPMTSERLLLGELEEKKLFANYVFTGKHQRTSKEDLNQKGFNEPTATIVWSELVRFNLTHKTILWNSFPWHPYKKENGFLSNRTPTSSERRSGREVLKYLKARINNVRFLAIGRQAEQQLAEIGESCDVLRHPAHGGANIFKQQMRDVISGQYSELRRKDVVLRT
;
A
#
# COMPACT_ATOMS: atom_id res chain seq x y z
N MET A 1 -0.53 -14.48 -14.28
CA MET A 1 0.14 -13.61 -13.29
C MET A 1 -0.79 -13.17 -12.16
N LEU A 2 -1.89 -12.42 -12.40
CA LEU A 2 -2.73 -11.92 -11.29
C LEU A 2 -3.47 -13.03 -10.52
N ASP A 3 -3.88 -14.12 -11.16
CA ASP A 3 -4.48 -15.27 -10.46
C ASP A 3 -3.47 -15.98 -9.57
N GLU A 4 -2.26 -16.22 -10.06
CA GLU A 4 -1.17 -16.79 -9.25
C GLU A 4 -0.81 -15.87 -8.09
N PHE A 5 -0.81 -14.55 -8.32
CA PHE A 5 -0.53 -13.58 -7.28
C PHE A 5 -1.60 -13.59 -6.18
N LEU A 6 -2.88 -13.60 -6.56
CA LEU A 6 -3.98 -13.74 -5.59
C LEU A 6 -3.93 -15.09 -4.85
N ASN A 7 -3.58 -16.17 -5.53
CA ASN A 7 -3.40 -17.47 -4.88
C ASN A 7 -2.25 -17.46 -3.87
N LEU A 8 -1.15 -16.76 -4.17
CA LEU A 8 -0.05 -16.58 -3.22
C LEU A 8 -0.50 -15.79 -1.98
N LEU A 9 -1.36 -14.79 -2.14
CA LEU A 9 -1.92 -14.02 -1.03
C LEU A 9 -2.88 -14.82 -0.14
N LYS A 10 -3.30 -16.02 -0.55
CA LYS A 10 -4.14 -16.90 0.27
C LYS A 10 -3.41 -17.39 1.52
N GLU A 11 -2.11 -17.58 1.43
CA GLU A 11 -1.26 -18.15 2.46
C GLU A 11 -0.86 -17.10 3.51
N ALA A 12 -1.85 -16.47 4.17
CA ALA A 12 -1.59 -15.57 5.30
C ALA A 12 -1.00 -16.37 6.48
N PRO A 13 -0.02 -15.81 7.23
CA PRO A 13 0.49 -16.48 8.41
C PRO A 13 -0.60 -16.59 9.49
N PRO A 14 -0.55 -17.63 10.35
CA PRO A 14 -1.49 -17.77 11.45
C PRO A 14 -1.31 -16.68 12.49
N GLY A 15 -2.36 -16.39 13.26
CA GLY A 15 -2.37 -15.41 14.35
C GLY A 15 -3.40 -14.31 14.13
N ASP A 16 -3.18 -13.15 14.79
CA ASP A 16 -4.07 -12.00 14.70
C ASP A 16 -3.80 -11.21 13.41
N VAL A 17 -4.11 -11.87 12.28
CA VAL A 17 -3.90 -11.37 10.91
C VAL A 17 -5.18 -11.60 10.12
N PHE A 18 -5.67 -10.57 9.47
CA PHE A 18 -6.82 -10.65 8.56
C PHE A 18 -6.34 -10.64 7.11
N ASN A 19 -6.90 -11.53 6.31
CA ASN A 19 -6.62 -11.61 4.87
C ASN A 19 -7.75 -10.96 4.07
N PRO A 20 -7.60 -9.72 3.60
CA PRO A 20 -8.69 -8.99 2.95
C PRO A 20 -9.16 -9.63 1.64
N TRP A 21 -8.33 -10.45 1.01
CA TRP A 21 -8.65 -11.08 -0.28
C TRP A 21 -9.29 -12.47 -0.16
N TRP A 22 -9.30 -13.08 1.04
CA TRP A 22 -9.79 -14.44 1.23
C TRP A 22 -10.71 -14.60 2.45
N GLU A 23 -10.82 -13.57 3.29
CA GLU A 23 -11.64 -13.60 4.50
C GLU A 23 -12.71 -12.51 4.47
N VAL A 24 -13.75 -12.71 5.27
CA VAL A 24 -14.84 -11.75 5.50
C VAL A 24 -14.75 -11.27 6.93
N ASP A 25 -14.80 -9.96 7.09
CA ASP A 25 -14.98 -9.31 8.39
C ASP A 25 -16.48 -9.18 8.65
N PHE A 26 -17.10 -10.21 9.26
CA PHE A 26 -18.55 -10.26 9.46
C PHE A 26 -19.09 -9.10 10.29
N ASP A 27 -18.27 -8.50 11.14
CA ASP A 27 -18.68 -7.35 11.95
C ASP A 27 -18.72 -6.06 11.15
N ASN A 28 -17.81 -5.88 10.20
CA ASN A 28 -17.58 -4.61 9.52
C ASN A 28 -17.84 -4.64 8.01
N ASP A 29 -17.78 -5.81 7.37
CA ASP A 29 -18.06 -5.96 5.94
C ASP A 29 -19.56 -5.88 5.64
N LYS A 30 -19.91 -5.18 4.57
CA LYS A 30 -21.28 -5.02 4.09
C LYS A 30 -21.86 -6.31 3.48
N TYR A 31 -21.00 -7.13 2.86
CA TYR A 31 -21.41 -8.33 2.13
C TYR A 31 -20.66 -9.56 2.63
N ASN A 32 -21.34 -10.71 2.61
CA ASN A 32 -20.73 -12.00 2.98
C ASN A 32 -19.66 -12.48 1.98
N ASP A 33 -19.46 -11.75 0.90
CA ASP A 33 -18.44 -12.02 -0.11
C ASP A 33 -17.62 -10.76 -0.47
N SER A 34 -17.49 -9.81 0.47
CA SER A 34 -16.69 -8.58 0.32
C SER A 34 -15.25 -8.85 -0.14
N TYR A 35 -14.67 -10.00 0.21
CA TYR A 35 -13.35 -10.40 -0.28
C TYR A 35 -13.27 -10.49 -1.81
N LYS A 36 -14.37 -10.86 -2.52
CA LYS A 36 -14.41 -10.89 -3.98
C LYS A 36 -14.30 -9.48 -4.58
N VAL A 37 -14.94 -8.50 -3.93
CA VAL A 37 -14.81 -7.09 -4.32
C VAL A 37 -13.37 -6.64 -4.16
N ARG A 38 -12.72 -6.97 -3.04
CA ARG A 38 -11.31 -6.63 -2.78
C ARG A 38 -10.35 -7.33 -3.77
N GLN A 39 -10.62 -8.59 -4.13
CA GLN A 39 -9.88 -9.28 -5.20
C GLN A 39 -10.05 -8.57 -6.54
N GLN A 40 -11.27 -8.18 -6.90
CA GLN A 40 -11.54 -7.46 -8.15
C GLN A 40 -10.88 -6.08 -8.17
N ASN A 41 -10.93 -5.34 -7.08
CA ASN A 41 -10.24 -4.06 -6.92
C ASN A 41 -8.72 -4.22 -7.17
N LEU A 42 -8.11 -5.23 -6.57
CA LEU A 42 -6.68 -5.51 -6.75
C LEU A 42 -6.36 -5.87 -8.21
N ARG A 43 -7.20 -6.67 -8.86
CA ARG A 43 -7.06 -7.02 -10.29
C ARG A 43 -7.11 -5.77 -11.17
N SER A 44 -8.14 -4.94 -11.00
CA SER A 44 -8.30 -3.70 -11.77
C SER A 44 -7.11 -2.76 -11.56
N TYR A 45 -6.69 -2.58 -10.29
CA TYR A 45 -5.55 -1.76 -9.92
C TYR A 45 -4.24 -2.18 -10.61
N PHE A 46 -3.92 -3.47 -10.60
CA PHE A 46 -2.73 -3.99 -11.26
C PHE A 46 -2.84 -3.96 -12.78
N SER A 47 -3.98 -4.37 -13.34
CA SER A 47 -4.18 -4.45 -14.80
C SER A 47 -3.92 -3.13 -15.50
N GLU A 48 -4.30 -2.00 -14.89
CA GLU A 48 -4.08 -0.66 -15.47
C GLU A 48 -2.62 -0.17 -15.33
N ARG A 49 -1.80 -0.84 -14.52
CA ARG A 49 -0.40 -0.46 -14.27
C ARG A 49 0.62 -1.35 -14.97
N LEU A 50 0.25 -2.62 -15.19
CA LEU A 50 1.14 -3.58 -15.86
C LEU A 50 1.60 -3.05 -17.22
N GLY A 51 2.91 -3.12 -17.48
CA GLY A 51 3.53 -2.62 -18.71
C GLY A 51 4.00 -1.16 -18.68
N GLN A 52 3.61 -0.37 -17.64
CA GLN A 52 4.05 1.02 -17.50
C GLN A 52 4.59 1.39 -16.11
N ILE A 53 4.82 0.40 -15.26
CA ILE A 53 5.29 0.59 -13.89
C ILE A 53 6.71 1.16 -13.91
N GLN A 54 6.92 2.26 -13.21
CA GLN A 54 8.22 2.88 -12.99
C GLN A 54 8.69 2.72 -11.54
N TYR A 55 7.73 2.68 -10.60
CA TYR A 55 8.00 2.65 -9.17
C TYR A 55 7.18 1.55 -8.47
N ILE A 56 7.81 0.91 -7.48
CA ILE A 56 7.11 0.17 -6.44
C ILE A 56 7.35 0.89 -5.13
N MET A 57 6.29 1.45 -4.55
CA MET A 57 6.34 2.14 -3.27
C MET A 57 5.89 1.19 -2.17
N LEU A 58 6.80 0.86 -1.26
CA LEU A 58 6.59 -0.15 -0.24
C LEU A 58 6.42 0.49 1.13
N ALA A 59 5.32 0.18 1.83
CA ALA A 59 5.12 0.50 3.24
C ALA A 59 5.21 -0.75 4.12
N GLU A 60 4.99 -0.64 5.44
CA GLU A 60 5.19 -1.73 6.39
C GLU A 60 4.11 -2.80 6.27
N ALA A 61 2.85 -2.46 6.57
CA ALA A 61 1.75 -3.39 6.66
C ALA A 61 0.43 -2.77 6.19
N LEU A 62 -0.52 -3.63 5.83
CA LEU A 62 -1.87 -3.21 5.52
C LEU A 62 -2.58 -2.69 6.77
N GLY A 63 -3.35 -1.61 6.64
CA GLY A 63 -4.12 -1.02 7.75
C GLY A 63 -5.63 -1.11 7.55
N TYR A 64 -6.38 -1.09 8.68
CA TYR A 64 -7.84 -1.18 8.62
C TYR A 64 -8.49 0.02 7.92
N GLN A 65 -7.90 1.20 7.99
CA GLN A 65 -8.45 2.41 7.35
C GLN A 65 -8.27 2.45 5.83
N GLY A 66 -7.50 1.51 5.27
CA GLY A 66 -7.17 1.45 3.85
C GLY A 66 -7.42 0.08 3.24
N GLY A 67 -6.36 -0.66 3.01
CA GLY A 67 -6.39 -1.91 2.27
C GLY A 67 -7.25 -3.02 2.88
N HIS A 68 -7.57 -2.98 4.17
CA HIS A 68 -8.53 -3.90 4.79
C HIS A 68 -9.87 -3.89 4.03
N PHE A 69 -10.40 -2.71 3.71
CA PHE A 69 -11.67 -2.59 2.99
C PHE A 69 -11.51 -2.48 1.48
N THR A 70 -10.44 -1.89 0.98
CA THR A 70 -10.27 -1.72 -0.47
C THR A 70 -9.60 -2.91 -1.17
N GLY A 71 -8.82 -3.71 -0.45
CA GLY A 71 -7.91 -4.70 -1.02
C GLY A 71 -6.70 -4.09 -1.74
N ILE A 72 -6.50 -2.77 -1.66
CA ILE A 72 -5.39 -2.06 -2.30
C ILE A 72 -4.55 -1.38 -1.21
N PRO A 73 -3.27 -1.71 -1.06
CA PRO A 73 -2.38 -1.09 -0.07
C PRO A 73 -2.35 0.44 -0.18
N MET A 74 -2.26 1.11 0.96
CA MET A 74 -2.22 2.58 1.05
C MET A 74 -3.32 3.28 0.23
N THR A 75 -4.52 2.69 0.20
CA THR A 75 -5.66 3.24 -0.54
C THR A 75 -6.91 3.14 0.33
N SER A 76 -7.43 4.30 0.72
CA SER A 76 -8.63 4.36 1.57
C SER A 76 -9.91 4.12 0.76
N GLU A 77 -10.92 3.55 1.42
CA GLU A 77 -12.25 3.39 0.82
C GLU A 77 -12.87 4.75 0.43
N ARG A 78 -12.62 5.80 1.23
CA ARG A 78 -13.05 7.16 0.93
C ARG A 78 -12.51 7.68 -0.39
N LEU A 79 -11.24 7.41 -0.72
CA LEU A 79 -10.69 7.73 -2.04
C LEU A 79 -11.36 6.92 -3.14
N LEU A 80 -11.51 5.61 -2.92
CA LEU A 80 -12.09 4.69 -3.91
C LEU A 80 -13.55 5.01 -4.24
N LEU A 81 -14.29 5.59 -3.29
CA LEU A 81 -15.69 6.00 -3.46
C LEU A 81 -15.86 7.42 -4.02
N GLY A 82 -14.78 8.15 -4.32
CA GLY A 82 -14.84 9.52 -4.83
C GLY A 82 -15.08 10.60 -3.76
N GLU A 83 -15.04 10.26 -2.48
CA GLU A 83 -15.31 11.16 -1.36
C GLU A 83 -14.12 12.08 -0.99
N LEU A 84 -13.11 12.17 -1.87
CA LEU A 84 -11.94 13.05 -1.72
C LEU A 84 -11.75 14.00 -2.93
N GLU A 85 -12.77 14.20 -3.76
CA GLU A 85 -12.70 15.08 -4.95
C GLU A 85 -12.40 16.54 -4.58
N GLU A 86 -12.88 17.01 -3.43
CA GLU A 86 -12.54 18.32 -2.86
C GLU A 86 -11.02 18.53 -2.69
N LYS A 87 -10.27 17.44 -2.50
CA LYS A 87 -8.80 17.40 -2.43
C LYS A 87 -8.15 17.11 -3.79
N LYS A 88 -8.93 17.13 -4.88
CA LYS A 88 -8.50 16.77 -6.23
C LYS A 88 -7.95 15.33 -6.31
N LEU A 89 -8.50 14.44 -5.49
CA LEU A 89 -8.22 13.02 -5.49
C LEU A 89 -9.46 12.29 -6.02
N PHE A 90 -9.37 11.77 -7.22
CA PHE A 90 -10.46 11.10 -7.92
C PHE A 90 -10.30 9.58 -7.87
N ALA A 91 -11.39 8.85 -7.77
CA ALA A 91 -11.40 7.39 -7.70
C ALA A 91 -10.72 6.72 -8.92
N ASN A 92 -10.86 7.32 -10.11
CA ASN A 92 -10.23 6.82 -11.33
C ASN A 92 -8.70 6.94 -11.37
N TYR A 93 -8.08 7.65 -10.43
CA TYR A 93 -6.62 7.56 -10.23
C TYR A 93 -6.19 6.21 -9.66
N VAL A 94 -7.10 5.52 -8.95
CA VAL A 94 -6.86 4.19 -8.40
C VAL A 94 -7.00 3.14 -9.50
N PHE A 95 -8.15 3.11 -10.17
CA PHE A 95 -8.43 2.38 -11.41
C PHE A 95 -9.74 2.91 -12.03
N THR A 96 -9.97 2.63 -13.29
CA THR A 96 -11.20 2.99 -13.98
C THR A 96 -12.29 1.92 -13.78
N GLY A 97 -13.55 2.30 -13.98
CA GLY A 97 -14.69 1.39 -13.90
C GLY A 97 -15.44 1.46 -12.58
N LYS A 98 -16.04 0.35 -12.17
CA LYS A 98 -16.93 0.32 -11.01
C LYS A 98 -16.14 0.23 -9.70
N HIS A 99 -16.34 1.22 -8.84
CA HIS A 99 -15.85 1.23 -7.47
C HIS A 99 -16.95 0.78 -6.51
N GLN A 100 -16.65 -0.15 -5.62
CA GLN A 100 -17.62 -0.70 -4.68
C GLN A 100 -17.13 -0.58 -3.24
N ARG A 101 -18.06 -0.21 -2.37
CA ARG A 101 -17.87 -0.22 -0.92
C ARG A 101 -17.86 -1.67 -0.42
N THR A 102 -17.01 -1.96 0.55
CA THR A 102 -17.02 -3.21 1.30
C THR A 102 -17.37 -3.02 2.77
N SER A 103 -17.14 -1.84 3.36
CA SER A 103 -17.54 -1.54 4.74
C SER A 103 -19.04 -1.26 4.87
N LYS A 104 -19.61 -1.52 6.04
CA LYS A 104 -20.97 -1.08 6.39
C LYS A 104 -21.03 0.45 6.45
N GLU A 105 -22.13 1.05 5.97
CA GLU A 105 -22.32 2.51 5.92
C GLU A 105 -22.46 3.14 7.31
N ASP A 106 -23.06 2.44 8.25
CA ASP A 106 -23.25 2.88 9.63
C ASP A 106 -21.93 3.09 10.39
N LEU A 107 -20.87 2.39 10.00
CA LEU A 107 -19.53 2.60 10.54
C LEU A 107 -18.90 3.91 10.07
N ASN A 108 -19.09 4.24 8.81
CA ASN A 108 -18.59 5.48 8.22
C ASN A 108 -19.28 5.76 6.87
N GLN A 109 -20.20 6.72 6.86
CA GLN A 109 -21.01 7.03 5.66
C GLN A 109 -20.16 7.30 4.39
N LYS A 110 -19.03 7.98 4.53
CA LYS A 110 -18.13 8.32 3.43
C LYS A 110 -17.04 7.28 3.16
N GLY A 111 -17.09 6.13 3.83
CA GLY A 111 -16.02 5.15 3.81
C GLY A 111 -14.83 5.52 4.71
N PHE A 112 -14.05 4.54 5.11
CA PHE A 112 -12.88 4.74 5.96
C PHE A 112 -11.83 5.61 5.25
N ASN A 113 -11.15 6.47 6.01
CA ASN A 113 -10.12 7.36 5.50
C ASN A 113 -8.77 7.04 6.14
N GLU A 114 -7.78 6.81 5.31
CA GLU A 114 -6.38 6.63 5.70
C GLU A 114 -5.60 7.93 5.41
N PRO A 115 -5.21 8.72 6.43
CA PRO A 115 -4.51 9.99 6.22
C PRO A 115 -3.19 9.84 5.46
N THR A 116 -2.44 8.76 5.74
CA THR A 116 -1.20 8.43 5.02
C THR A 116 -1.47 8.20 3.53
N ALA A 117 -2.51 7.44 3.19
CA ALA A 117 -2.91 7.21 1.81
C ALA A 117 -3.22 8.52 1.08
N THR A 118 -3.96 9.43 1.72
CA THR A 118 -4.29 10.75 1.15
C THR A 118 -3.03 11.52 0.77
N ILE A 119 -1.99 11.51 1.62
CA ILE A 119 -0.73 12.19 1.35
C ILE A 119 0.02 11.52 0.19
N VAL A 120 0.12 10.20 0.20
CA VAL A 120 0.80 9.42 -0.85
C VAL A 120 0.14 9.67 -2.20
N TRP A 121 -1.19 9.50 -2.30
CA TRP A 121 -1.93 9.72 -3.54
C TRP A 121 -1.83 11.17 -4.04
N SER A 122 -1.82 12.16 -3.15
CA SER A 122 -1.64 13.57 -3.54
C SER A 122 -0.29 13.80 -4.24
N GLU A 123 0.79 13.17 -3.78
CA GLU A 123 2.08 13.29 -4.45
C GLU A 123 2.14 12.47 -5.75
N LEU A 124 1.49 11.29 -5.82
CA LEU A 124 1.38 10.54 -7.07
C LEU A 124 0.63 11.33 -8.15
N VAL A 125 -0.47 11.99 -7.79
CA VAL A 125 -1.22 12.87 -8.70
C VAL A 125 -0.35 14.05 -9.15
N ARG A 126 0.31 14.71 -8.21
CA ARG A 126 1.19 15.86 -8.47
C ARG A 126 2.27 15.55 -9.50
N PHE A 127 2.84 14.35 -9.48
CA PHE A 127 3.92 13.93 -10.37
C PHE A 127 3.45 13.12 -11.58
N ASN A 128 2.14 12.96 -11.79
CA ASN A 128 1.56 12.14 -12.85
C ASN A 128 2.06 10.68 -12.80
N LEU A 129 2.08 10.10 -11.60
CA LEU A 129 2.60 8.75 -11.31
C LEU A 129 1.52 7.77 -10.88
N THR A 130 0.25 8.14 -10.87
CA THR A 130 -0.86 7.32 -10.35
C THR A 130 -0.94 5.94 -11.01
N HIS A 131 -0.75 5.86 -12.33
CA HIS A 131 -0.75 4.60 -13.09
C HIS A 131 0.67 4.05 -13.37
N LYS A 132 1.71 4.73 -12.89
CA LYS A 132 3.12 4.31 -13.05
C LYS A 132 3.71 3.77 -11.74
N THR A 133 2.94 3.76 -10.66
CA THR A 133 3.39 3.32 -9.33
C THR A 133 2.50 2.20 -8.82
N ILE A 134 3.12 1.12 -8.35
CA ILE A 134 2.47 0.12 -7.51
C ILE A 134 2.70 0.51 -6.05
N LEU A 135 1.61 0.72 -5.30
CA LEU A 135 1.62 0.80 -3.85
C LEU A 135 1.51 -0.62 -3.29
N TRP A 136 2.43 -1.00 -2.43
CA TRP A 136 2.45 -2.31 -1.82
C TRP A 136 2.90 -2.26 -0.34
N ASN A 137 2.72 -3.37 0.39
CA ASN A 137 3.20 -3.50 1.76
C ASN A 137 4.20 -4.65 1.87
N SER A 138 5.22 -4.51 2.70
CA SER A 138 6.17 -5.58 3.01
C SER A 138 5.51 -6.74 3.73
N PHE A 139 4.48 -6.45 4.53
CA PHE A 139 3.52 -7.42 5.06
C PHE A 139 2.15 -7.13 4.43
N PRO A 140 1.72 -7.90 3.42
CA PRO A 140 0.55 -7.54 2.61
C PRO A 140 -0.78 -7.72 3.33
N TRP A 141 -0.86 -8.54 4.37
CA TRP A 141 -2.06 -8.77 5.17
C TRP A 141 -2.22 -7.73 6.27
N HIS A 142 -3.40 -7.71 6.93
CA HIS A 142 -3.69 -6.75 7.97
C HIS A 142 -3.45 -7.34 9.38
N PRO A 143 -2.37 -6.95 10.10
CA PRO A 143 -2.12 -7.34 11.47
C PRO A 143 -2.94 -6.45 12.40
N TYR A 144 -3.80 -7.05 13.22
CA TYR A 144 -4.68 -6.34 14.16
C TYR A 144 -4.40 -6.73 15.61
N LYS A 145 -4.91 -5.93 16.54
CA LYS A 145 -4.85 -6.22 17.98
C LYS A 145 -6.08 -7.03 18.37
N LYS A 146 -5.90 -8.26 18.86
CA LYS A 146 -6.99 -9.17 19.19
C LYS A 146 -8.03 -8.54 20.12
N GLU A 147 -7.57 -7.81 21.14
CA GLU A 147 -8.42 -7.15 22.14
C GLU A 147 -9.26 -5.99 21.56
N ASN A 148 -8.87 -5.44 20.42
CA ASN A 148 -9.53 -4.32 19.75
C ASN A 148 -10.25 -4.71 18.45
N GLY A 149 -10.15 -5.98 18.04
CA GLY A 149 -10.73 -6.48 16.79
C GLY A 149 -10.11 -5.89 15.52
N PHE A 150 -10.79 -6.11 14.40
CA PHE A 150 -10.29 -5.74 13.07
C PHE A 150 -10.15 -4.24 12.81
N LEU A 151 -10.83 -3.38 13.57
CA LEU A 151 -10.68 -1.92 13.44
C LEU A 151 -9.48 -1.39 14.24
N SER A 152 -8.40 -2.14 14.28
CA SER A 152 -7.15 -1.78 14.94
C SER A 152 -5.95 -2.16 14.09
N ASN A 153 -4.79 -1.58 14.38
CA ASN A 153 -3.53 -1.92 13.73
C ASN A 153 -2.47 -2.27 14.77
N ARG A 154 -1.59 -3.19 14.43
CA ARG A 154 -0.32 -3.43 15.13
C ARG A 154 0.83 -3.59 14.15
N THR A 155 2.03 -3.48 14.64
CA THR A 155 3.24 -3.83 13.87
C THR A 155 3.29 -5.36 13.67
N PRO A 156 3.59 -5.84 12.46
CA PRO A 156 3.83 -7.26 12.22
C PRO A 156 5.06 -7.76 13.00
N THR A 157 5.00 -8.98 13.50
CA THR A 157 6.15 -9.65 14.11
C THR A 157 7.23 -9.96 13.05
N SER A 158 8.44 -10.29 13.49
CA SER A 158 9.53 -10.66 12.57
C SER A 158 9.21 -11.93 11.77
N SER A 159 8.46 -12.89 12.34
CA SER A 159 8.01 -14.09 11.63
C SER A 159 6.97 -13.76 10.57
N GLU A 160 6.00 -12.90 10.87
CA GLU A 160 4.99 -12.44 9.93
C GLU A 160 5.62 -11.69 8.74
N ARG A 161 6.56 -10.79 9.02
CA ARG A 161 7.30 -10.10 7.96
C ARG A 161 8.05 -11.05 7.02
N ARG A 162 8.59 -12.17 7.53
CA ARG A 162 9.21 -13.20 6.67
C ARG A 162 8.22 -13.81 5.68
N SER A 163 6.97 -14.04 6.08
CA SER A 163 5.92 -14.54 5.16
C SER A 163 5.64 -13.55 4.02
N GLY A 164 5.68 -12.24 4.30
CA GLY A 164 5.49 -11.20 3.27
C GLY A 164 6.60 -11.16 2.21
N ARG A 165 7.81 -11.66 2.52
CA ARG A 165 8.94 -11.65 1.57
C ARG A 165 8.69 -12.48 0.32
N GLU A 166 8.01 -13.60 0.42
CA GLU A 166 7.73 -14.46 -0.74
C GLU A 166 6.80 -13.73 -1.73
N VAL A 167 5.84 -12.98 -1.21
CA VAL A 167 4.97 -12.12 -2.01
C VAL A 167 5.77 -11.01 -2.70
N LEU A 168 6.68 -10.38 -1.97
CA LEU A 168 7.53 -9.31 -2.53
C LEU A 168 8.52 -9.83 -3.59
N LYS A 169 9.13 -11.00 -3.36
CA LYS A 169 9.97 -11.69 -4.35
C LYS A 169 9.19 -12.04 -5.62
N TYR A 170 7.94 -12.49 -5.46
CA TYR A 170 7.07 -12.79 -6.59
C TYR A 170 6.82 -11.54 -7.46
N LEU A 171 6.50 -10.41 -6.84
CA LEU A 171 6.31 -9.12 -7.53
C LEU A 171 7.60 -8.70 -8.26
N LYS A 172 8.74 -8.72 -7.54
CA LYS A 172 10.05 -8.40 -8.13
C LYS A 172 10.36 -9.23 -9.37
N ALA A 173 10.15 -10.54 -9.30
CA ALA A 173 10.47 -11.46 -10.41
C ALA A 173 9.63 -11.20 -11.68
N ARG A 174 8.52 -10.47 -11.59
CA ARG A 174 7.58 -10.24 -12.69
C ARG A 174 7.51 -8.79 -13.16
N ILE A 175 8.07 -7.87 -12.39
CA ILE A 175 8.08 -6.45 -12.71
C ILE A 175 9.53 -6.00 -12.79
N ASN A 176 10.02 -5.84 -14.03
CA ASN A 176 11.40 -5.47 -14.31
C ASN A 176 11.56 -3.95 -14.46
N ASN A 177 12.78 -3.46 -14.29
CA ASN A 177 13.18 -2.06 -14.52
C ASN A 177 12.37 -1.05 -13.68
N VAL A 178 12.10 -1.39 -12.42
CA VAL A 178 11.39 -0.52 -11.47
C VAL A 178 12.33 0.00 -10.39
N ARG A 179 12.06 1.20 -9.91
CA ARG A 179 12.73 1.80 -8.77
C ARG A 179 11.90 1.56 -7.51
N PHE A 180 12.54 1.02 -6.47
CA PHE A 180 11.86 0.82 -5.18
C PHE A 180 11.95 2.08 -4.32
N LEU A 181 10.81 2.47 -3.73
CA LEU A 181 10.70 3.56 -2.76
C LEU A 181 10.18 2.97 -1.45
N ALA A 182 11.00 3.00 -0.40
CA ALA A 182 10.63 2.48 0.92
C ALA A 182 10.02 3.59 1.78
N ILE A 183 8.79 3.44 2.25
CA ILE A 183 8.16 4.35 3.21
C ILE A 183 8.49 3.86 4.62
N GLY A 184 9.53 4.45 5.21
CA GLY A 184 10.03 4.11 6.54
C GLY A 184 11.03 2.95 6.56
N ARG A 185 11.69 2.79 7.72
CA ARG A 185 12.81 1.86 7.89
C ARG A 185 12.42 0.38 7.77
N GLN A 186 11.21 0.00 8.16
CA GLN A 186 10.78 -1.41 8.08
C GLN A 186 10.66 -1.86 6.63
N ALA A 187 10.14 -1.01 5.74
CA ALA A 187 10.09 -1.30 4.32
C ALA A 187 11.49 -1.35 3.68
N GLU A 188 12.39 -0.43 4.07
CA GLU A 188 13.80 -0.44 3.66
C GLU A 188 14.48 -1.78 4.03
N GLN A 189 14.34 -2.20 5.29
CA GLN A 189 14.91 -3.46 5.77
C GLN A 189 14.40 -4.66 4.96
N GLN A 190 13.10 -4.73 4.70
CA GLN A 190 12.52 -5.85 3.94
C GLN A 190 13.04 -5.89 2.48
N LEU A 191 13.26 -4.73 1.84
CA LEU A 191 13.87 -4.67 0.52
C LEU A 191 15.32 -5.13 0.55
N ALA A 192 16.09 -4.68 1.53
CA ALA A 192 17.48 -5.12 1.71
C ALA A 192 17.59 -6.65 1.91
N GLU A 193 16.66 -7.25 2.68
CA GLU A 193 16.63 -8.70 2.94
C GLU A 193 16.31 -9.55 1.70
N ILE A 194 15.75 -8.96 0.64
CA ILE A 194 15.56 -9.62 -0.67
C ILE A 194 16.58 -9.15 -1.72
N GLY A 195 17.61 -8.41 -1.30
CA GLY A 195 18.71 -7.95 -2.18
C GLY A 195 18.36 -6.76 -3.06
N GLU A 196 17.33 -5.96 -2.69
CA GLU A 196 16.94 -4.77 -3.45
C GLU A 196 17.44 -3.48 -2.81
N SER A 197 17.96 -2.59 -3.65
CA SER A 197 18.23 -1.20 -3.28
C SER A 197 16.95 -0.35 -3.41
N CYS A 198 16.84 0.68 -2.57
CA CYS A 198 15.68 1.59 -2.60
C CYS A 198 16.06 3.00 -2.16
N ASP A 199 15.20 3.95 -2.53
CA ASP A 199 15.20 5.27 -1.90
C ASP A 199 14.27 5.24 -0.68
N VAL A 200 14.76 5.76 0.45
CA VAL A 200 14.01 5.74 1.70
C VAL A 200 13.29 7.05 1.91
N LEU A 201 11.98 6.99 2.02
CA LEU A 201 11.11 8.12 2.30
C LEU A 201 10.67 8.11 3.76
N ARG A 202 10.61 9.27 4.39
CA ARG A 202 10.04 9.42 5.73
C ARG A 202 8.56 9.05 5.70
N HIS A 203 8.12 8.19 6.64
CA HIS A 203 6.70 7.88 6.74
C HIS A 203 5.86 9.15 6.98
N PRO A 204 4.74 9.39 6.27
CA PRO A 204 3.96 10.62 6.37
C PRO A 204 3.34 10.88 7.75
N ALA A 205 3.08 9.82 8.54
CA ALA A 205 2.53 9.96 9.89
C ALA A 205 3.49 10.66 10.86
N HIS A 206 2.97 11.06 12.02
CA HIS A 206 3.73 11.66 13.11
C HIS A 206 4.58 12.86 12.67
N GLY A 207 3.96 13.81 11.96
CA GLY A 207 4.63 15.02 11.47
C GLY A 207 5.55 14.83 10.26
N GLY A 208 5.61 13.61 9.69
CA GLY A 208 6.49 13.29 8.57
C GLY A 208 6.04 13.79 7.20
N ALA A 209 4.81 14.33 7.07
CA ALA A 209 4.20 14.65 5.78
C ALA A 209 5.03 15.59 4.91
N ASN A 210 5.56 16.69 5.48
CA ASN A 210 6.35 17.67 4.73
C ASN A 210 7.70 17.10 4.27
N ILE A 211 8.33 16.28 5.12
CA ILE A 211 9.59 15.60 4.79
C ILE A 211 9.34 14.59 3.68
N PHE A 212 8.29 13.78 3.77
CA PHE A 212 7.88 12.84 2.71
C PHE A 212 7.70 13.57 1.36
N LYS A 213 6.94 14.67 1.36
CA LYS A 213 6.69 15.46 0.13
C LYS A 213 7.98 16.04 -0.45
N GLN A 214 8.91 16.51 0.39
CA GLN A 214 10.20 17.00 -0.09
C GLN A 214 11.02 15.86 -0.70
N GLN A 215 11.15 14.74 0.00
CA GLN A 215 11.89 13.58 -0.48
C GLN A 215 11.30 13.00 -1.78
N MET A 216 9.97 13.01 -1.94
CA MET A 216 9.34 12.63 -3.22
C MET A 216 9.80 13.55 -4.36
N ARG A 217 9.84 14.87 -4.14
CA ARG A 217 10.37 15.84 -5.14
C ARG A 217 11.81 15.50 -5.52
N ASP A 218 12.66 15.29 -4.53
CA ASP A 218 14.09 15.04 -4.72
C ASP A 218 14.32 13.70 -5.48
N VAL A 219 13.54 12.67 -5.17
CA VAL A 219 13.57 11.37 -5.90
C VAL A 219 13.18 11.54 -7.37
N ILE A 220 12.07 12.23 -7.62
CA ILE A 220 11.53 12.37 -8.98
C ILE A 220 12.40 13.33 -9.83
N SER A 221 12.98 14.35 -9.25
CA SER A 221 13.93 15.27 -9.94
C SER A 221 15.33 14.66 -10.16
N GLY A 222 15.62 13.47 -9.62
CA GLY A 222 16.93 12.84 -9.69
C GLY A 222 17.97 13.35 -8.68
N GLN A 223 17.62 14.35 -7.85
CA GLN A 223 18.54 14.95 -6.87
C GLN A 223 18.80 14.07 -5.63
N TYR A 224 17.93 13.11 -5.36
CA TYR A 224 17.98 12.27 -4.15
C TYR A 224 19.25 11.40 -4.06
N SER A 225 19.70 10.86 -5.16
CA SER A 225 20.91 10.02 -5.23
C SER A 225 22.20 10.83 -4.97
N GLU A 226 22.21 12.13 -5.32
CA GLU A 226 23.34 13.03 -5.07
C GLU A 226 23.43 13.43 -3.59
N LEU A 227 22.28 13.67 -2.94
CA LEU A 227 22.21 14.02 -1.52
C LEU A 227 22.70 12.86 -0.64
N ARG A 228 22.29 11.61 -0.91
CA ARG A 228 22.77 10.43 -0.16
C ARG A 228 24.27 10.19 -0.34
N ARG A 229 24.86 10.45 -1.51
CA ARG A 229 26.30 10.33 -1.73
C ARG A 229 27.07 11.35 -0.88
N LYS A 230 26.55 12.56 -0.72
CA LYS A 230 27.17 13.58 0.16
C LYS A 230 27.09 13.22 1.64
N ASP A 231 25.98 12.65 2.11
CA ASP A 231 25.82 12.23 3.51
C ASP A 231 26.74 11.04 3.89
N VAL A 232 27.07 10.16 2.94
CA VAL A 232 28.03 9.08 3.17
C VAL A 232 29.47 9.61 3.23
N VAL A 233 29.81 10.57 2.38
CA VAL A 233 31.16 11.20 2.36
C VAL A 233 31.41 12.06 3.61
N LEU A 234 30.39 12.64 4.22
CA LEU A 234 30.51 13.46 5.44
C LEU A 234 30.56 12.63 6.74
N ARG A 235 30.32 11.31 6.67
CA ARG A 235 30.37 10.37 7.83
C ARG A 235 31.56 9.42 7.80
N THR A 236 32.40 9.49 6.78
CA THR A 236 33.73 8.85 6.67
C THR A 236 34.83 9.86 6.94
#